data_f758396ff7a4663ed48f82c25d3d4707
#
_entry.id   f758396ff7a4663ed48f82c25d3d4707
#
_cell.length_a   1.000
_cell.length_b   1.000
_cell.length_c   1.000
_cell.angle_alpha   90.00
_cell.angle_beta   90.00
_cell.angle_gamma   90.00
#
_symmetry.space_group_name_H-M   'P 1'
#
loop_
_entity.id
_entity.type
_entity.pdbx_description
1 polymer ?
#
loop_
_entity_poly.entity_id
_entity_poly.type
_entity_poly.pdbx_seq_one_letter_code
_entity_poly.pdbx_strand_id
1 'polypeptide(L)'
;VDTTIFTKEQEIAYCNVQQRFWFDYDENLKGADKSMLRKVAYYRERLLALADPSSSMSRYVTVRKYIDEKYFAQADFINRHSLSRMDPASHDYANLAYFQARICESLNRREEMKNWFIRSAMADIKTATKDNASLFSLADALFKDGDYARAFKYSSFSLEDAIAFDAKLRQWQISAILPAVQKSYTDIQLTHQKKTSNMLVAMYVLVFLHKSADGKLTAGPIWDFDWGVLSYNASPQARNGLVNRDSFWYARLFDDPDFKAAVKSRWNELLPQLKTIPAFIDEMEKTLQTSAELNFKMWDPAEDASQNGGVIVNGDERMTYNAAVERLKKIYEERLEIISKNL
;
A
#
# COMPACT_ATOMS: atom_id res chain seq x y z
N VAL A 1 39.56 -28.03 -19.88
CA VAL A 1 40.29 -26.82 -20.31
C VAL A 1 41.73 -26.99 -19.94
N ASP A 2 42.63 -26.79 -20.90
CA ASP A 2 44.09 -26.77 -20.65
C ASP A 2 44.46 -25.44 -19.97
N THR A 3 44.83 -25.50 -18.70
CA THR A 3 45.20 -24.31 -17.91
C THR A 3 46.67 -24.01 -17.92
N THR A 4 47.48 -24.79 -18.64
CA THR A 4 48.93 -24.58 -18.69
C THR A 4 49.37 -23.32 -19.44
N ILE A 5 48.47 -22.79 -20.27
CA ILE A 5 48.67 -21.55 -21.05
C ILE A 5 48.09 -20.30 -20.34
N PHE A 6 47.49 -20.42 -19.16
CA PHE A 6 46.91 -19.29 -18.47
C PHE A 6 47.94 -18.42 -17.80
N THR A 7 47.73 -17.09 -17.83
CA THR A 7 48.44 -16.20 -16.92
C THR A 7 47.92 -16.42 -15.49
N LYS A 8 48.64 -15.94 -14.50
CA LYS A 8 48.24 -16.05 -13.09
C LYS A 8 46.86 -15.45 -12.84
N GLU A 9 46.56 -14.30 -13.44
CA GLU A 9 45.26 -13.62 -13.33
C GLU A 9 44.14 -14.43 -13.97
N GLN A 10 44.40 -15.01 -15.15
CA GLN A 10 43.45 -15.87 -15.85
C GLN A 10 43.16 -17.14 -15.05
N GLU A 11 44.14 -17.72 -14.42
CA GLU A 11 44.02 -18.90 -13.59
C GLU A 11 43.20 -18.60 -12.32
N ILE A 12 43.44 -17.47 -11.65
CA ILE A 12 42.63 -16.98 -10.52
C ILE A 12 41.18 -16.81 -10.95
N ALA A 13 40.92 -16.13 -12.08
CA ALA A 13 39.60 -15.93 -12.62
C ALA A 13 38.89 -17.27 -12.93
N TYR A 14 39.59 -18.19 -13.58
CA TYR A 14 39.09 -19.53 -13.88
C TYR A 14 38.71 -20.31 -12.62
N CYS A 15 39.61 -20.33 -11.64
CA CYS A 15 39.32 -21.01 -10.34
C CYS A 15 38.12 -20.37 -9.63
N ASN A 16 37.98 -19.05 -9.71
CA ASN A 16 36.82 -18.36 -9.12
C ASN A 16 35.51 -18.76 -9.79
N VAL A 17 35.46 -18.81 -11.11
CA VAL A 17 34.28 -19.26 -11.86
C VAL A 17 33.94 -20.71 -11.55
N GLN A 18 34.95 -21.60 -11.55
CA GLN A 18 34.76 -23.02 -11.30
C GLN A 18 34.27 -23.29 -9.88
N GLN A 19 34.80 -22.67 -8.85
CA GLN A 19 34.35 -22.88 -7.48
C GLN A 19 32.93 -22.38 -7.26
N ARG A 20 32.53 -21.28 -7.89
CA ARG A 20 31.15 -20.77 -7.84
C ARG A 20 30.19 -21.68 -8.58
N PHE A 21 30.54 -22.07 -9.81
CA PHE A 21 29.72 -22.96 -10.64
C PHE A 21 29.39 -24.29 -9.93
N TRP A 22 30.42 -24.95 -9.37
CA TRP A 22 30.23 -26.23 -8.70
C TRP A 22 29.48 -26.09 -7.39
N PHE A 23 29.63 -24.96 -6.70
CA PHE A 23 28.87 -24.67 -5.49
C PHE A 23 27.38 -24.45 -5.81
N ASP A 24 27.07 -23.59 -6.75
CA ASP A 24 25.70 -23.29 -7.16
C ASP A 24 25.02 -24.55 -7.75
N TYR A 25 25.78 -25.40 -8.44
CA TYR A 25 25.29 -26.65 -8.96
C TYR A 25 24.93 -27.64 -7.84
N ASP A 26 25.78 -27.80 -6.84
CA ASP A 26 25.51 -28.63 -5.65
C ASP A 26 24.31 -28.13 -4.85
N GLU A 27 24.20 -26.84 -4.64
CA GLU A 27 23.07 -26.20 -3.95
C GLU A 27 21.73 -26.50 -4.65
N ASN A 28 21.70 -26.39 -5.98
CA ASN A 28 20.50 -26.68 -6.79
C ASN A 28 20.13 -28.17 -6.83
N LEU A 29 21.12 -29.06 -6.74
CA LEU A 29 20.91 -30.51 -6.63
C LEU A 29 20.68 -30.97 -5.18
N LYS A 30 20.59 -30.04 -4.21
CA LYS A 30 20.41 -30.31 -2.79
C LYS A 30 21.45 -31.28 -2.20
N GLY A 31 22.70 -31.14 -2.65
CA GLY A 31 23.83 -31.93 -2.15
C GLY A 31 23.78 -33.40 -2.55
N ALA A 32 23.16 -33.72 -3.69
CA ALA A 32 23.00 -35.09 -4.16
C ALA A 32 24.32 -35.80 -4.50
N ASP A 33 25.39 -35.03 -4.82
CA ASP A 33 26.68 -35.56 -5.20
C ASP A 33 27.84 -34.89 -4.46
N LYS A 34 28.38 -35.55 -3.43
CA LYS A 34 29.54 -35.06 -2.67
C LYS A 34 30.79 -34.81 -3.51
N SER A 35 30.87 -35.30 -4.76
CA SER A 35 32.00 -35.03 -5.66
C SER A 35 32.07 -33.55 -6.03
N MET A 36 30.93 -32.83 -6.06
CA MET A 36 30.88 -31.41 -6.39
C MET A 36 31.58 -30.57 -5.32
N LEU A 37 31.35 -30.85 -4.07
CA LEU A 37 32.02 -30.15 -2.95
C LEU A 37 33.54 -30.35 -2.96
N ARG A 38 34.05 -31.51 -3.44
CA ARG A 38 35.50 -31.70 -3.64
C ARG A 38 36.04 -30.80 -4.72
N LYS A 39 35.30 -30.60 -5.80
CA LYS A 39 35.72 -29.65 -6.86
C LYS A 39 35.74 -28.21 -6.35
N VAL A 40 34.69 -27.83 -5.56
CA VAL A 40 34.66 -26.51 -4.90
C VAL A 40 35.91 -26.32 -4.04
N ALA A 41 36.22 -27.27 -3.17
CA ALA A 41 37.41 -27.21 -2.30
C ALA A 41 38.69 -27.09 -3.12
N TYR A 42 38.88 -27.93 -4.15
CA TYR A 42 40.05 -27.90 -5.01
C TYR A 42 40.31 -26.54 -5.68
N TYR A 43 39.26 -26.00 -6.33
CA TYR A 43 39.42 -24.70 -7.03
C TYR A 43 39.56 -23.55 -6.04
N ARG A 44 38.96 -23.61 -4.87
CA ARG A 44 39.09 -22.62 -3.81
C ARG A 44 40.50 -22.58 -3.22
N GLU A 45 41.07 -23.74 -2.88
CA GLU A 45 42.42 -23.83 -2.37
C GLU A 45 43.45 -23.34 -3.39
N ARG A 46 43.29 -23.73 -4.67
CA ARG A 46 44.15 -23.27 -5.76
C ARG A 46 44.07 -21.74 -5.93
N LEU A 47 42.84 -21.18 -5.91
CA LEU A 47 42.67 -19.73 -5.97
C LEU A 47 43.37 -19.02 -4.81
N LEU A 48 43.19 -19.49 -3.59
CA LEU A 48 43.81 -18.89 -2.40
C LEU A 48 45.36 -19.01 -2.40
N ALA A 49 45.88 -20.04 -3.00
CA ALA A 49 47.35 -20.20 -3.17
C ALA A 49 47.93 -19.22 -4.23
N LEU A 50 47.14 -18.85 -5.22
CA LEU A 50 47.55 -17.96 -6.30
C LEU A 50 47.30 -16.48 -6.00
N ALA A 51 46.18 -16.18 -5.37
CA ALA A 51 45.74 -14.79 -5.14
C ALA A 51 46.57 -14.13 -4.01
N ASP A 52 46.69 -12.79 -4.12
CA ASP A 52 47.27 -12.00 -3.03
C ASP A 52 46.36 -12.13 -1.77
N PRO A 53 46.90 -12.52 -0.60
CA PRO A 53 46.15 -12.62 0.63
C PRO A 53 45.45 -11.32 1.04
N SER A 54 45.97 -10.15 0.63
CA SER A 54 45.39 -8.85 0.92
C SER A 54 44.30 -8.43 -0.09
N SER A 55 44.12 -9.19 -1.17
CA SER A 55 43.11 -8.88 -2.21
C SER A 55 41.66 -9.05 -1.73
N SER A 56 40.76 -8.31 -2.35
CA SER A 56 39.32 -8.46 -2.13
C SER A 56 38.85 -9.89 -2.43
N MET A 57 39.42 -10.49 -3.49
CA MET A 57 39.09 -11.86 -3.88
C MET A 57 39.47 -12.88 -2.80
N SER A 58 40.69 -12.77 -2.24
CA SER A 58 41.13 -13.67 -1.16
C SER A 58 40.24 -13.54 0.09
N ARG A 59 39.89 -12.31 0.49
CA ARG A 59 39.00 -12.05 1.61
C ARG A 59 37.61 -12.68 1.37
N TYR A 60 37.02 -12.42 0.20
CA TYR A 60 35.73 -12.97 -0.19
C TYR A 60 35.71 -14.50 -0.12
N VAL A 61 36.68 -15.15 -0.75
CA VAL A 61 36.75 -16.63 -0.81
C VAL A 61 37.05 -17.23 0.56
N THR A 62 37.87 -16.59 1.38
CA THR A 62 38.16 -17.03 2.75
C THR A 62 36.91 -16.98 3.64
N VAL A 63 36.20 -15.85 3.62
CA VAL A 63 34.95 -15.72 4.41
C VAL A 63 33.92 -16.77 3.96
N ARG A 64 33.76 -16.94 2.64
CA ARG A 64 32.87 -17.92 2.06
C ARG A 64 33.25 -19.36 2.50
N LYS A 65 34.54 -19.69 2.49
CA LYS A 65 35.06 -20.99 2.96
C LYS A 65 34.60 -21.26 4.40
N TYR A 66 34.83 -20.31 5.32
CA TYR A 66 34.43 -20.50 6.72
C TYR A 66 32.92 -20.62 6.91
N ILE A 67 32.11 -19.93 6.10
CA ILE A 67 30.65 -20.08 6.13
C ILE A 67 30.26 -21.50 5.70
N ASP A 68 30.78 -21.98 4.59
CA ASP A 68 30.46 -23.30 4.02
C ASP A 68 30.91 -24.44 4.94
N GLU A 69 32.05 -24.27 5.61
CA GLU A 69 32.58 -25.19 6.62
C GLU A 69 31.92 -25.03 8.01
N LYS A 70 30.94 -24.11 8.14
CA LYS A 70 30.20 -23.81 9.37
C LYS A 70 31.05 -23.26 10.53
N TYR A 71 32.21 -22.68 10.23
CA TYR A 71 33.04 -21.97 11.22
C TYR A 71 32.56 -20.51 11.36
N PHE A 72 31.29 -20.34 11.79
CA PHE A 72 30.62 -19.03 11.78
C PHE A 72 31.27 -17.99 12.70
N ALA A 73 31.87 -18.39 13.82
CA ALA A 73 32.55 -17.46 14.72
C ALA A 73 33.82 -16.87 14.07
N GLN A 74 34.59 -17.71 13.39
CA GLN A 74 35.79 -17.29 12.64
C GLN A 74 35.39 -16.42 11.45
N ALA A 75 34.34 -16.82 10.72
CA ALA A 75 33.78 -16.02 9.62
C ALA A 75 33.35 -14.63 10.11
N ASP A 76 32.62 -14.55 11.23
CA ASP A 76 32.16 -13.29 11.84
C ASP A 76 33.34 -12.37 12.16
N PHE A 77 34.36 -12.89 12.83
CA PHE A 77 35.54 -12.11 13.21
C PHE A 77 36.29 -11.53 12.01
N ILE A 78 36.63 -12.40 11.03
CA ILE A 78 37.38 -12.01 9.85
C ILE A 78 36.62 -11.03 8.98
N ASN A 79 35.30 -11.29 8.81
CA ASN A 79 34.46 -10.47 7.93
C ASN A 79 34.22 -9.08 8.52
N ARG A 80 33.90 -8.97 9.82
CA ARG A 80 33.80 -7.67 10.51
C ARG A 80 35.07 -6.85 10.44
N HIS A 81 36.23 -7.51 10.63
CA HIS A 81 37.51 -6.82 10.50
C HIS A 81 37.73 -6.29 9.08
N SER A 82 37.33 -7.04 8.07
CA SER A 82 37.42 -6.59 6.67
C SER A 82 36.45 -5.42 6.41
N LEU A 83 35.21 -5.54 6.82
CA LEU A 83 34.19 -4.50 6.64
C LEU A 83 34.54 -3.17 7.31
N SER A 84 35.21 -3.19 8.49
CA SER A 84 35.59 -1.98 9.22
C SER A 84 36.63 -1.11 8.48
N ARG A 85 37.26 -1.63 7.44
CA ARG A 85 38.35 -0.98 6.67
C ARG A 85 37.94 -0.67 5.23
N MET A 86 36.68 -0.97 4.87
CA MET A 86 36.21 -0.81 3.49
C MET A 86 35.27 0.40 3.37
N ASP A 87 35.27 0.97 2.17
CA ASP A 87 34.30 2.01 1.83
C ASP A 87 32.89 1.40 1.75
N PRO A 88 31.93 1.87 2.56
CA PRO A 88 30.54 1.40 2.52
C PRO A 88 29.81 1.63 1.20
N ALA A 89 30.39 2.39 0.27
CA ALA A 89 29.85 2.63 -1.06
C ALA A 89 30.52 1.78 -2.13
N SER A 90 31.30 0.76 -1.77
CA SER A 90 31.96 -0.14 -2.71
C SER A 90 31.18 -1.43 -2.95
N HIS A 91 31.33 -2.01 -4.14
CA HIS A 91 30.76 -3.32 -4.47
C HIS A 91 31.32 -4.44 -3.57
N ASP A 92 32.59 -4.39 -3.24
CA ASP A 92 33.23 -5.38 -2.34
C ASP A 92 32.61 -5.32 -0.94
N TYR A 93 32.30 -4.12 -0.44
CA TYR A 93 31.58 -3.96 0.81
C TYR A 93 30.18 -4.58 0.74
N ALA A 94 29.44 -4.37 -0.35
CA ALA A 94 28.12 -4.98 -0.53
C ALA A 94 28.15 -6.50 -0.38
N ASN A 95 29.13 -7.15 -1.06
CA ASN A 95 29.31 -8.60 -1.02
C ASN A 95 29.63 -9.11 0.40
N LEU A 96 30.58 -8.46 1.09
CA LEU A 96 30.95 -8.89 2.45
C LEU A 96 29.87 -8.55 3.47
N ALA A 97 29.12 -7.47 3.30
CA ALA A 97 27.96 -7.15 4.12
C ALA A 97 26.82 -8.19 3.96
N TYR A 98 26.60 -8.68 2.73
CA TYR A 98 25.70 -9.80 2.50
C TYR A 98 26.14 -11.05 3.25
N PHE A 99 27.42 -11.40 3.20
CA PHE A 99 27.93 -12.54 3.96
C PHE A 99 27.83 -12.31 5.47
N GLN A 100 28.04 -11.09 5.94
CA GLN A 100 27.85 -10.78 7.36
C GLN A 100 26.39 -11.02 7.80
N ALA A 101 25.43 -10.67 6.95
CA ALA A 101 24.02 -10.99 7.23
C ALA A 101 23.80 -12.51 7.30
N ARG A 102 24.35 -13.29 6.36
CA ARG A 102 24.23 -14.77 6.36
C ARG A 102 24.90 -15.41 7.58
N ILE A 103 26.05 -14.86 8.03
CA ILE A 103 26.72 -15.29 9.27
C ILE A 103 25.83 -14.99 10.47
N CYS A 104 25.26 -13.78 10.56
CA CYS A 104 24.34 -13.41 11.64
C CYS A 104 23.08 -14.30 11.65
N GLU A 105 22.56 -14.67 10.49
CA GLU A 105 21.45 -15.62 10.37
C GLU A 105 21.81 -16.96 10.98
N SER A 106 23.00 -17.51 10.62
CA SER A 106 23.47 -18.79 11.15
C SER A 106 23.77 -18.76 12.65
N LEU A 107 24.14 -17.58 13.17
CA LEU A 107 24.34 -17.34 14.61
C LEU A 107 23.05 -16.94 15.34
N ASN A 108 21.89 -16.99 14.68
CA ASN A 108 20.58 -16.60 15.21
C ASN A 108 20.51 -15.14 15.73
N ARG A 109 21.27 -14.23 15.14
CA ARG A 109 21.29 -12.79 15.47
C ARG A 109 20.39 -12.01 14.49
N ARG A 110 19.08 -12.18 14.64
CA ARG A 110 18.07 -11.74 13.63
C ARG A 110 18.11 -10.25 13.33
N GLU A 111 18.18 -9.37 14.33
CA GLU A 111 18.22 -7.92 14.10
C GLU A 111 19.52 -7.46 13.42
N GLU A 112 20.65 -8.04 13.82
CA GLU A 112 21.92 -7.76 13.13
C GLU A 112 21.89 -8.24 11.68
N MET A 113 21.32 -9.41 11.41
CA MET A 113 21.12 -9.94 10.06
C MET A 113 20.37 -8.94 9.18
N LYS A 114 19.23 -8.43 9.63
CA LYS A 114 18.43 -7.44 8.86
C LYS A 114 19.24 -6.16 8.61
N ASN A 115 19.93 -5.67 9.63
CA ASN A 115 20.78 -4.47 9.50
C ASN A 115 21.90 -4.66 8.47
N TRP A 116 22.49 -5.83 8.41
CA TRP A 116 23.55 -6.13 7.42
C TRP A 116 22.99 -6.30 6.01
N PHE A 117 21.80 -6.90 5.85
CA PHE A 117 21.11 -6.91 4.54
C PHE A 117 20.77 -5.50 4.08
N ILE A 118 20.33 -4.60 4.98
CA ILE A 118 20.09 -3.19 4.64
C ILE A 118 21.36 -2.52 4.14
N ARG A 119 22.49 -2.67 4.87
CA ARG A 119 23.77 -2.07 4.48
C ARG A 119 24.26 -2.59 3.12
N SER A 120 24.13 -3.89 2.89
CA SER A 120 24.48 -4.50 1.61
C SER A 120 23.60 -3.98 0.47
N ALA A 121 22.29 -3.96 0.64
CA ALA A 121 21.36 -3.45 -0.36
C ALA A 121 21.59 -1.96 -0.67
N MET A 122 21.91 -1.16 0.34
CA MET A 122 22.26 0.26 0.13
C MET A 122 23.58 0.43 -0.65
N ALA A 123 24.55 -0.44 -0.42
CA ALA A 123 25.80 -0.43 -1.19
C ALA A 123 25.57 -0.88 -2.63
N ASP A 124 24.74 -1.92 -2.86
CA ASP A 124 24.33 -2.35 -4.20
C ASP A 124 23.68 -1.21 -4.99
N ILE A 125 22.74 -0.49 -4.37
CA ILE A 125 22.07 0.66 -4.99
C ILE A 125 23.09 1.76 -5.35
N LYS A 126 24.03 2.09 -4.44
CA LYS A 126 25.03 3.12 -4.68
C LYS A 126 26.03 2.75 -5.79
N THR A 127 26.33 1.48 -5.95
CA THR A 127 27.21 0.96 -6.99
C THR A 127 26.49 0.58 -8.28
N ALA A 128 25.19 0.87 -8.37
CA ALA A 128 24.33 0.47 -9.49
C ALA A 128 24.35 -1.05 -9.77
N THR A 129 24.58 -1.86 -8.74
CA THR A 129 24.55 -3.31 -8.83
C THR A 129 23.12 -3.79 -8.74
N LYS A 130 22.64 -4.49 -9.76
CA LYS A 130 21.22 -4.88 -9.92
C LYS A 130 20.92 -6.34 -9.55
N ASP A 131 21.81 -7.03 -8.88
CA ASP A 131 21.58 -8.40 -8.41
C ASP A 131 20.52 -8.45 -7.30
N ASN A 132 20.43 -7.42 -6.46
CA ASN A 132 19.43 -7.26 -5.39
C ASN A 132 19.27 -8.47 -4.45
N ALA A 133 20.29 -9.30 -4.31
CA ALA A 133 20.28 -10.48 -3.44
C ALA A 133 19.97 -10.11 -1.99
N SER A 134 20.57 -9.02 -1.52
CA SER A 134 20.41 -8.51 -0.17
C SER A 134 19.01 -7.97 0.09
N LEU A 135 18.47 -7.22 -0.87
CA LEU A 135 17.11 -6.65 -0.77
C LEU A 135 16.04 -7.75 -0.76
N PHE A 136 16.22 -8.77 -1.60
CA PHE A 136 15.35 -9.93 -1.61
C PHE A 136 15.42 -10.74 -0.31
N SER A 137 16.63 -10.98 0.22
CA SER A 137 16.80 -11.68 1.49
C SER A 137 16.20 -10.89 2.68
N LEU A 138 16.31 -9.55 2.63
CA LEU A 138 15.62 -8.67 3.59
C LEU A 138 14.10 -8.79 3.47
N ALA A 139 13.57 -8.84 2.26
CA ALA A 139 12.13 -9.00 2.01
C ALA A 139 11.61 -10.33 2.60
N ASP A 140 12.34 -11.42 2.42
CA ASP A 140 11.99 -12.72 3.01
C ASP A 140 12.02 -12.68 4.56
N ALA A 141 13.03 -12.02 5.14
CA ALA A 141 13.10 -11.83 6.59
C ALA A 141 11.93 -11.00 7.13
N LEU A 142 11.55 -9.92 6.44
CA LEU A 142 10.41 -9.08 6.80
C LEU A 142 9.08 -9.83 6.65
N PHE A 143 8.95 -10.65 5.61
CA PHE A 143 7.79 -11.52 5.44
C PHE A 143 7.61 -12.48 6.64
N LYS A 144 8.69 -13.12 7.07
CA LYS A 144 8.70 -13.98 8.25
C LYS A 144 8.42 -13.22 9.57
N ASP A 145 8.68 -11.92 9.62
CA ASP A 145 8.35 -11.03 10.74
C ASP A 145 6.91 -10.50 10.69
N GLY A 146 6.16 -10.77 9.62
CA GLY A 146 4.80 -10.27 9.43
C GLY A 146 4.73 -8.85 8.85
N ASP A 147 5.85 -8.26 8.45
CA ASP A 147 5.86 -6.96 7.75
C ASP A 147 5.64 -7.17 6.25
N TYR A 148 4.43 -7.53 5.90
CA TYR A 148 4.05 -7.88 4.54
C TYR A 148 4.11 -6.68 3.58
N ALA A 149 3.93 -5.46 4.09
CA ALA A 149 3.98 -4.25 3.26
C ALA A 149 5.38 -3.99 2.72
N ARG A 150 6.40 -3.99 3.59
CA ARG A 150 7.80 -3.83 3.17
C ARG A 150 8.29 -5.06 2.41
N ALA A 151 7.90 -6.26 2.83
CA ALA A 151 8.24 -7.49 2.14
C ALA A 151 7.75 -7.48 0.68
N PHE A 152 6.48 -7.11 0.44
CA PHE A 152 5.92 -7.00 -0.90
C PHE A 152 6.65 -5.94 -1.74
N LYS A 153 6.83 -4.74 -1.18
CA LYS A 153 7.52 -3.64 -1.87
C LYS A 153 8.93 -4.03 -2.32
N TYR A 154 9.72 -4.64 -1.43
CA TYR A 154 11.11 -4.98 -1.72
C TYR A 154 11.24 -6.19 -2.65
N SER A 155 10.36 -7.19 -2.53
CA SER A 155 10.31 -8.32 -3.46
C SER A 155 9.92 -7.87 -4.87
N SER A 156 8.92 -6.98 -5.01
CA SER A 156 8.49 -6.45 -6.30
C SER A 156 9.60 -5.65 -6.97
N PHE A 157 10.25 -4.75 -6.24
CA PHE A 157 11.38 -3.98 -6.74
C PHE A 157 12.55 -4.89 -7.20
N SER A 158 12.88 -5.91 -6.38
CA SER A 158 13.93 -6.87 -6.74
C SER A 158 13.58 -7.68 -7.99
N LEU A 159 12.30 -8.00 -8.19
CA LEU A 159 11.84 -8.70 -9.40
C LEU A 159 11.92 -7.81 -10.64
N GLU A 160 11.49 -6.55 -10.54
CA GLU A 160 11.57 -5.58 -11.64
C GLU A 160 13.03 -5.40 -12.12
N ASP A 161 13.97 -5.23 -11.20
CA ASP A 161 15.38 -5.15 -11.52
C ASP A 161 15.92 -6.46 -12.13
N ALA A 162 15.55 -7.62 -11.57
CA ALA A 162 15.95 -8.92 -12.10
C ALA A 162 15.44 -9.16 -13.53
N ILE A 163 14.22 -8.68 -13.85
CA ILE A 163 13.66 -8.74 -15.20
C ILE A 163 14.43 -7.80 -16.14
N ALA A 164 14.65 -6.55 -15.72
CA ALA A 164 15.34 -5.53 -16.53
C ALA A 164 16.76 -5.94 -16.90
N PHE A 165 17.44 -6.71 -16.05
CA PHE A 165 18.82 -7.17 -16.24
C PHE A 165 18.94 -8.64 -16.68
N ASP A 166 17.83 -9.29 -17.05
CA ASP A 166 17.75 -10.70 -17.46
C ASP A 166 18.43 -11.68 -16.46
N ALA A 167 18.33 -11.38 -15.16
CA ALA A 167 18.88 -12.19 -14.08
C ALA A 167 17.97 -13.40 -13.79
N LYS A 168 17.96 -14.40 -14.68
CA LYS A 168 17.02 -15.53 -14.70
C LYS A 168 16.94 -16.31 -13.39
N LEU A 169 18.06 -16.58 -12.76
CA LEU A 169 18.11 -17.27 -11.48
C LEU A 169 17.38 -16.47 -10.38
N ARG A 170 17.61 -15.15 -10.35
CA ARG A 170 16.96 -14.28 -9.38
C ARG A 170 15.47 -14.17 -9.63
N GLN A 171 15.04 -14.03 -10.88
CA GLN A 171 13.63 -14.04 -11.26
C GLN A 171 12.93 -15.30 -10.75
N TRP A 172 13.55 -16.46 -10.95
CA TRP A 172 13.02 -17.74 -10.47
C TRP A 172 12.89 -17.79 -8.94
N GLN A 173 13.94 -17.37 -8.21
CA GLN A 173 13.95 -17.35 -6.75
C GLN A 173 12.86 -16.45 -6.17
N ILE A 174 12.70 -15.24 -6.72
CA ILE A 174 11.69 -14.27 -6.27
C ILE A 174 10.28 -14.76 -6.62
N SER A 175 10.09 -15.28 -7.83
CA SER A 175 8.80 -15.79 -8.30
C SER A 175 8.28 -16.96 -7.46
N ALA A 176 9.14 -17.71 -6.80
CA ALA A 176 8.74 -18.80 -5.93
C ALA A 176 8.01 -18.34 -4.64
N ILE A 177 8.35 -17.16 -4.11
CA ILE A 177 7.78 -16.67 -2.84
C ILE A 177 6.84 -15.47 -3.02
N LEU A 178 6.97 -14.72 -4.10
CA LEU A 178 6.19 -13.50 -4.35
C LEU A 178 4.67 -13.69 -4.26
N PRO A 179 4.08 -14.79 -4.77
CA PRO A 179 2.63 -15.02 -4.65
C PRO A 179 2.16 -15.11 -3.18
N ALA A 180 2.95 -15.74 -2.31
CA ALA A 180 2.62 -15.84 -0.89
C ALA A 180 2.72 -14.48 -0.19
N VAL A 181 3.75 -13.70 -0.51
CA VAL A 181 3.94 -12.32 -0.01
C VAL A 181 2.81 -11.42 -0.47
N GLN A 182 2.45 -11.48 -1.75
CA GLN A 182 1.36 -10.68 -2.34
C GLN A 182 0.02 -11.03 -1.72
N LYS A 183 -0.28 -12.31 -1.56
CA LYS A 183 -1.53 -12.76 -0.91
C LYS A 183 -1.63 -12.21 0.50
N SER A 184 -0.60 -12.38 1.33
CA SER A 184 -0.59 -11.90 2.72
C SER A 184 -0.75 -10.38 2.80
N TYR A 185 -0.11 -9.63 1.90
CA TYR A 185 -0.27 -8.18 1.79
C TYR A 185 -1.71 -7.79 1.43
N THR A 186 -2.29 -8.44 0.42
CA THR A 186 -3.67 -8.19 -0.03
C THR A 186 -4.69 -8.51 1.06
N ASP A 187 -4.52 -9.63 1.78
CA ASP A 187 -5.42 -10.04 2.87
C ASP A 187 -5.43 -8.99 4.01
N ILE A 188 -4.28 -8.42 4.33
CA ILE A 188 -4.20 -7.33 5.31
C ILE A 188 -4.88 -6.06 4.79
N GLN A 189 -4.65 -5.67 3.54
CA GLN A 189 -5.29 -4.50 2.95
C GLN A 189 -6.82 -4.62 2.98
N LEU A 190 -7.34 -5.77 2.59
CA LEU A 190 -8.78 -6.06 2.65
C LEU A 190 -9.33 -6.03 4.08
N THR A 191 -8.55 -6.54 5.05
CA THR A 191 -8.93 -6.51 6.46
C THR A 191 -8.96 -5.07 7.00
N HIS A 192 -7.97 -4.25 6.67
CA HIS A 192 -7.95 -2.83 7.03
C HIS A 192 -9.11 -2.08 6.39
N GLN A 193 -9.38 -2.31 5.10
CA GLN A 193 -10.51 -1.69 4.40
C GLN A 193 -11.85 -2.05 5.05
N LYS A 194 -12.07 -3.32 5.39
CA LYS A 194 -13.27 -3.77 6.12
C LYS A 194 -13.40 -3.10 7.49
N LYS A 195 -12.30 -3.02 8.26
CA LYS A 195 -12.32 -2.35 9.57
C LYS A 195 -12.65 -0.86 9.44
N THR A 196 -12.03 -0.18 8.48
CA THR A 196 -12.29 1.24 8.21
C THR A 196 -13.74 1.45 7.78
N SER A 197 -14.26 0.62 6.87
CA SER A 197 -15.67 0.68 6.45
C SER A 197 -16.61 0.46 7.62
N ASN A 198 -16.36 -0.56 8.45
CA ASN A 198 -17.17 -0.82 9.64
C ASN A 198 -17.10 0.33 10.65
N MET A 199 -15.94 0.95 10.83
CA MET A 199 -15.78 2.11 11.71
C MET A 199 -16.54 3.33 11.17
N LEU A 200 -16.49 3.58 9.86
CA LEU A 200 -17.27 4.65 9.22
C LEU A 200 -18.78 4.41 9.38
N VAL A 201 -19.24 3.17 9.19
CA VAL A 201 -20.65 2.81 9.43
C VAL A 201 -21.02 3.03 10.91
N ALA A 202 -20.17 2.62 11.85
CA ALA A 202 -20.41 2.85 13.28
C ALA A 202 -20.43 4.35 13.62
N MET A 203 -19.51 5.14 13.07
CA MET A 203 -19.51 6.60 13.23
C MET A 203 -20.76 7.24 12.63
N TYR A 204 -21.17 6.80 11.44
CA TYR A 204 -22.42 7.25 10.82
C TYR A 204 -23.63 6.98 11.73
N VAL A 205 -23.74 5.76 12.27
CA VAL A 205 -24.81 5.40 13.20
C VAL A 205 -24.78 6.22 14.48
N LEU A 206 -23.58 6.45 15.06
CA LEU A 206 -23.40 7.26 16.28
C LEU A 206 -23.70 8.75 16.08
N VAL A 207 -23.44 9.28 14.89
CA VAL A 207 -23.71 10.69 14.57
C VAL A 207 -25.19 10.94 14.26
N PHE A 208 -25.88 9.97 13.63
CA PHE A 208 -27.26 10.14 13.16
C PHE A 208 -28.33 9.51 14.05
N LEU A 209 -27.93 8.65 14.96
CA LEU A 209 -28.85 8.03 15.92
C LEU A 209 -28.39 8.31 17.33
N HIS A 210 -29.18 8.96 18.12
CA HIS A 210 -28.93 9.16 19.54
C HIS A 210 -30.16 8.71 20.39
N LYS A 211 -29.85 8.31 21.60
CA LYS A 211 -30.88 7.96 22.57
C LYS A 211 -30.54 8.65 23.89
N SER A 212 -31.46 9.49 24.39
CA SER A 212 -31.39 9.97 25.74
C SER A 212 -31.62 8.84 26.74
N ALA A 213 -31.16 9.00 28.00
CA ALA A 213 -31.26 7.95 29.03
C ALA A 213 -32.69 7.39 29.17
N ASP A 214 -33.68 8.25 29.08
CA ASP A 214 -35.08 7.91 29.25
C ASP A 214 -35.90 8.00 27.95
N GLY A 215 -35.22 8.18 26.81
CA GLY A 215 -35.83 8.48 25.53
C GLY A 215 -35.88 7.31 24.54
N LYS A 216 -36.61 7.54 23.47
CA LYS A 216 -36.61 6.70 22.27
C LYS A 216 -35.33 6.96 21.46
N LEU A 217 -34.93 5.98 20.66
CA LEU A 217 -33.87 6.18 19.67
C LEU A 217 -34.33 7.25 18.68
N THR A 218 -33.52 8.30 18.53
CA THR A 218 -33.80 9.44 17.67
C THR A 218 -32.78 9.53 16.57
N ALA A 219 -33.24 9.65 15.34
CA ALA A 219 -32.37 9.98 14.20
C ALA A 219 -32.15 11.51 14.12
N GLY A 220 -30.91 11.94 13.93
CA GLY A 220 -30.60 13.34 13.75
C GLY A 220 -29.26 13.73 14.34
N PRO A 221 -28.73 14.95 14.13
CA PRO A 221 -29.36 16.03 13.37
C PRO A 221 -29.39 15.73 11.86
N ILE A 222 -30.33 16.36 11.20
CA ILE A 222 -30.49 16.29 9.74
C ILE A 222 -29.50 17.31 9.13
N TRP A 223 -28.65 16.86 8.21
CA TRP A 223 -27.66 17.70 7.53
C TRP A 223 -27.45 17.26 6.07
N ASP A 224 -26.67 18.02 5.28
CA ASP A 224 -26.35 17.73 3.87
C ASP A 224 -27.58 17.62 2.93
N PHE A 225 -28.63 18.35 3.20
CA PHE A 225 -29.79 18.39 2.30
C PHE A 225 -29.46 18.98 0.94
N ASP A 226 -28.58 19.95 0.89
CA ASP A 226 -28.10 20.58 -0.32
C ASP A 226 -27.44 19.55 -1.26
N TRP A 227 -26.62 18.67 -0.70
CA TRP A 227 -25.95 17.63 -1.48
C TRP A 227 -26.82 16.39 -1.68
N GLY A 228 -27.44 15.90 -0.64
CA GLY A 228 -28.10 14.58 -0.64
C GLY A 228 -29.53 14.58 -1.22
N VAL A 229 -30.26 15.68 -1.12
CA VAL A 229 -31.70 15.72 -1.45
C VAL A 229 -32.02 16.79 -2.50
N LEU A 230 -31.37 17.94 -2.42
CA LEU A 230 -31.66 19.08 -3.28
C LEU A 230 -30.73 19.18 -4.49
N SER A 231 -29.62 18.44 -4.50
CA SER A 231 -28.71 18.38 -5.65
C SER A 231 -29.22 17.44 -6.73
N TYR A 232 -29.33 17.96 -7.93
CA TYR A 232 -29.92 17.25 -9.06
C TYR A 232 -29.05 16.15 -9.66
N ASN A 233 -27.71 16.24 -9.55
CA ASN A 233 -26.77 15.32 -10.14
C ASN A 233 -26.03 14.44 -9.12
N ALA A 234 -25.90 14.87 -7.87
CA ALA A 234 -25.12 14.14 -6.88
C ALA A 234 -25.82 12.86 -6.39
N SER A 235 -27.13 12.78 -6.47
CA SER A 235 -27.91 11.60 -6.09
C SER A 235 -29.07 11.33 -7.04
N PRO A 236 -28.85 10.58 -8.14
CA PRO A 236 -29.91 10.20 -9.06
C PRO A 236 -31.06 9.46 -8.37
N GLN A 237 -30.77 8.77 -7.27
CA GLN A 237 -31.76 8.06 -6.43
C GLN A 237 -32.66 9.02 -5.66
N ALA A 238 -32.19 10.22 -5.35
CA ALA A 238 -32.97 11.23 -4.65
C ALA A 238 -34.16 11.74 -5.49
N ARG A 239 -34.09 11.64 -6.81
CA ARG A 239 -35.15 12.11 -7.70
C ARG A 239 -36.40 11.27 -7.70
N ASN A 240 -36.26 9.94 -7.69
CA ASN A 240 -37.33 9.04 -8.08
C ASN A 240 -37.86 8.15 -6.96
N GLY A 241 -37.40 8.31 -5.72
CA GLY A 241 -37.81 7.46 -4.62
C GLY A 241 -37.45 7.96 -3.23
N LEU A 242 -37.54 7.10 -2.27
CA LEU A 242 -37.14 7.32 -0.87
C LEU A 242 -35.69 6.85 -0.72
N VAL A 243 -34.72 7.76 -0.75
CA VAL A 243 -33.27 7.49 -0.87
C VAL A 243 -32.75 6.46 0.13
N ASN A 244 -33.18 6.53 1.38
CA ASN A 244 -32.70 5.65 2.43
C ASN A 244 -33.62 4.46 2.74
N ARG A 245 -34.72 4.33 2.03
CA ARG A 245 -35.69 3.27 2.29
C ARG A 245 -35.08 1.89 2.17
N ASP A 246 -34.26 1.68 1.15
CA ASP A 246 -33.67 0.37 0.83
C ASP A 246 -32.28 0.20 1.47
N SER A 247 -31.85 1.13 2.32
CA SER A 247 -30.58 1.03 3.02
C SER A 247 -30.72 0.23 4.31
N PHE A 248 -29.67 -0.47 4.65
CA PHE A 248 -29.44 -1.46 5.68
C PHE A 248 -30.44 -1.56 6.85
N TRP A 249 -30.69 -0.50 7.62
CA TRP A 249 -31.63 -0.52 8.75
C TRP A 249 -33.05 -0.21 8.32
N TYR A 250 -33.21 0.74 7.43
CA TYR A 250 -34.51 1.20 6.99
C TYR A 250 -35.24 0.16 6.15
N ALA A 251 -34.54 -0.63 5.34
CA ALA A 251 -35.11 -1.72 4.59
C ALA A 251 -35.89 -2.69 5.52
N ARG A 252 -35.26 -3.07 6.63
CA ARG A 252 -35.90 -3.95 7.64
C ARG A 252 -37.10 -3.29 8.34
N LEU A 253 -36.99 -1.98 8.64
CA LEU A 253 -38.10 -1.24 9.26
C LEU A 253 -39.27 -1.10 8.27
N PHE A 254 -39.00 -0.86 7.00
CA PHE A 254 -40.02 -0.77 5.97
C PHE A 254 -40.62 -2.13 5.55
N ASP A 255 -40.09 -3.26 5.99
CA ASP A 255 -40.76 -4.56 5.89
C ASP A 255 -41.95 -4.65 6.87
N ASP A 256 -41.92 -3.92 7.99
CA ASP A 256 -42.98 -3.88 9.01
C ASP A 256 -44.13 -2.97 8.55
N PRO A 257 -45.37 -3.50 8.45
CA PRO A 257 -46.54 -2.75 8.04
C PRO A 257 -46.91 -1.65 9.04
N ASP A 258 -46.72 -1.87 10.35
CA ASP A 258 -47.02 -0.88 11.38
C ASP A 258 -46.07 0.32 11.31
N PHE A 259 -44.79 0.05 11.04
CA PHE A 259 -43.80 1.10 10.79
C PHE A 259 -44.16 1.94 9.55
N LYS A 260 -44.52 1.29 8.44
CA LYS A 260 -45.00 1.99 7.22
C LYS A 260 -46.22 2.89 7.52
N ALA A 261 -47.19 2.36 8.22
CA ALA A 261 -48.38 3.12 8.59
C ALA A 261 -48.01 4.33 9.46
N ALA A 262 -47.14 4.15 10.44
CA ALA A 262 -46.67 5.22 11.32
C ALA A 262 -45.93 6.31 10.54
N VAL A 263 -45.04 5.95 9.61
CA VAL A 263 -44.30 6.90 8.76
C VAL A 263 -45.28 7.68 7.88
N LYS A 264 -46.22 7.01 7.24
CA LYS A 264 -47.24 7.66 6.40
C LYS A 264 -48.13 8.60 7.19
N SER A 265 -48.56 8.19 8.38
CA SER A 265 -49.35 9.03 9.27
C SER A 265 -48.59 10.30 9.67
N ARG A 266 -47.35 10.15 10.05
CA ARG A 266 -46.47 11.28 10.43
C ARG A 266 -46.20 12.21 9.25
N TRP A 267 -46.00 11.67 8.06
CA TRP A 267 -45.86 12.46 6.84
C TRP A 267 -47.08 13.35 6.60
N ASN A 268 -48.29 12.77 6.65
CA ASN A 268 -49.51 13.49 6.42
C ASN A 268 -49.77 14.59 7.47
N GLU A 269 -49.36 14.36 8.72
CA GLU A 269 -49.41 15.35 9.79
C GLU A 269 -48.49 16.53 9.52
N LEU A 270 -47.27 16.29 9.01
CA LEU A 270 -46.27 17.31 8.78
C LEU A 270 -46.43 18.03 7.42
N LEU A 271 -47.04 17.41 6.46
CA LEU A 271 -47.11 17.90 5.07
C LEU A 271 -47.65 19.34 4.96
N PRO A 272 -48.70 19.77 5.73
CA PRO A 272 -49.13 21.16 5.70
C PRO A 272 -48.05 22.17 6.10
N GLN A 273 -47.23 21.82 7.10
CA GLN A 273 -46.10 22.65 7.53
C GLN A 273 -44.98 22.65 6.51
N LEU A 274 -44.66 21.48 5.95
CA LEU A 274 -43.64 21.35 4.92
C LEU A 274 -43.97 22.18 3.66
N LYS A 275 -45.23 22.31 3.32
CA LYS A 275 -45.71 23.17 2.21
C LYS A 275 -45.52 24.66 2.45
N THR A 276 -45.22 25.12 3.67
CA THR A 276 -44.93 26.55 3.94
C THR A 276 -43.43 26.88 3.73
N ILE A 277 -42.56 25.91 3.54
CA ILE A 277 -41.12 26.13 3.37
C ILE A 277 -40.78 27.01 2.16
N PRO A 278 -41.42 26.90 0.98
CA PRO A 278 -41.17 27.82 -0.13
C PRO A 278 -41.34 29.29 0.23
N ALA A 279 -42.39 29.62 1.00
CA ALA A 279 -42.61 31.00 1.49
C ALA A 279 -41.49 31.45 2.47
N PHE A 280 -41.00 30.55 3.31
CA PHE A 280 -39.85 30.81 4.16
C PHE A 280 -38.58 31.05 3.34
N ILE A 281 -38.38 30.30 2.23
CA ILE A 281 -37.24 30.51 1.32
C ILE A 281 -37.32 31.92 0.69
N ASP A 282 -38.52 32.38 0.27
CA ASP A 282 -38.73 33.74 -0.25
C ASP A 282 -38.39 34.84 0.77
N GLU A 283 -38.70 34.63 2.04
CA GLU A 283 -38.31 35.52 3.13
C GLU A 283 -36.80 35.56 3.35
N MET A 284 -36.18 34.38 3.33
CA MET A 284 -34.69 34.29 3.46
C MET A 284 -33.98 34.84 2.25
N GLU A 285 -34.48 34.66 1.04
CA GLU A 285 -33.95 35.29 -0.17
C GLU A 285 -33.85 36.81 -0.02
N LYS A 286 -34.95 37.46 0.42
CA LYS A 286 -34.96 38.92 0.64
C LYS A 286 -33.97 39.33 1.74
N THR A 287 -33.88 38.56 2.81
CA THR A 287 -32.98 38.83 3.93
C THR A 287 -31.50 38.69 3.54
N LEU A 288 -31.18 37.71 2.69
CA LEU A 288 -29.81 37.41 2.26
C LEU A 288 -29.37 38.16 1.01
N GLN A 289 -30.26 38.88 0.30
CA GLN A 289 -29.98 39.53 -0.96
C GLN A 289 -28.67 40.33 -0.97
N THR A 290 -28.51 41.25 -0.01
CA THR A 290 -27.31 42.09 0.09
C THR A 290 -26.06 41.27 0.36
N SER A 291 -26.16 40.24 1.22
CA SER A 291 -25.03 39.35 1.53
C SER A 291 -24.64 38.51 0.31
N ALA A 292 -25.62 38.05 -0.46
CA ALA A 292 -25.38 37.30 -1.70
C ALA A 292 -24.67 38.18 -2.75
N GLU A 293 -25.16 39.41 -2.95
CA GLU A 293 -24.55 40.38 -3.87
C GLU A 293 -23.08 40.70 -3.50
N LEU A 294 -22.79 40.89 -2.21
CA LEU A 294 -21.44 41.12 -1.72
C LEU A 294 -20.56 39.91 -1.90
N ASN A 295 -21.09 38.72 -1.63
CA ASN A 295 -20.37 37.46 -1.78
C ASN A 295 -19.99 37.24 -3.27
N PHE A 296 -20.90 37.40 -4.19
CA PHE A 296 -20.62 37.24 -5.62
C PHE A 296 -19.74 38.34 -6.21
N LYS A 297 -19.71 39.53 -5.57
CA LYS A 297 -18.76 40.59 -5.94
C LYS A 297 -17.34 40.29 -5.45
N MET A 298 -17.21 39.58 -4.36
CA MET A 298 -15.92 39.19 -3.77
C MET A 298 -15.37 37.89 -4.39
N TRP A 299 -16.25 36.97 -4.70
CA TRP A 299 -15.94 35.64 -5.23
C TRP A 299 -16.72 35.46 -6.52
N ASP A 300 -16.14 35.92 -7.66
CA ASP A 300 -16.81 35.82 -8.97
C ASP A 300 -17.00 34.33 -9.34
N PRO A 301 -18.25 33.85 -9.47
CA PRO A 301 -18.50 32.47 -9.89
C PRO A 301 -17.99 32.15 -11.28
N ALA A 302 -17.64 33.17 -12.09
CA ALA A 302 -17.12 33.03 -13.45
C ALA A 302 -15.63 32.65 -13.48
N GLU A 303 -14.85 33.05 -12.47
CA GLU A 303 -13.39 32.80 -12.44
C GLU A 303 -13.01 31.46 -11.91
N ASP A 304 -13.85 30.82 -11.07
CA ASP A 304 -13.53 29.53 -10.43
C ASP A 304 -14.67 28.50 -10.57
N ALA A 305 -14.88 28.05 -11.79
CA ALA A 305 -15.83 26.96 -12.06
C ALA A 305 -15.40 25.60 -11.49
N SER A 306 -14.15 25.46 -11.03
CA SER A 306 -13.59 24.20 -10.57
C SER A 306 -13.59 24.05 -9.04
N GLN A 307 -13.76 25.16 -8.30
CA GLN A 307 -13.61 25.17 -6.86
C GLN A 307 -14.77 25.86 -6.13
N ASN A 308 -15.92 25.29 -6.07
CA ASN A 308 -16.98 25.62 -5.09
C ASN A 308 -17.34 27.12 -4.87
N GLY A 309 -16.79 28.02 -5.62
CA GLY A 309 -17.01 29.45 -5.49
C GLY A 309 -18.12 29.93 -6.39
N GLY A 310 -19.34 29.84 -5.97
CA GLY A 310 -20.45 30.37 -6.69
C GLY A 310 -21.63 29.41 -6.81
N VAL A 311 -22.73 29.88 -7.31
CA VAL A 311 -23.93 29.11 -7.48
C VAL A 311 -23.75 28.09 -8.61
N ILE A 312 -22.98 27.04 -8.35
CA ILE A 312 -22.92 25.89 -9.23
C ILE A 312 -24.03 24.96 -8.80
N VAL A 313 -25.04 24.92 -9.60
CA VAL A 313 -26.10 23.96 -9.42
C VAL A 313 -25.87 22.86 -10.45
N ASN A 314 -25.45 21.70 -9.98
CA ASN A 314 -25.45 20.48 -10.78
C ASN A 314 -24.59 20.49 -12.03
N GLY A 315 -23.31 20.36 -11.86
CA GLY A 315 -22.41 19.97 -12.91
C GLY A 315 -22.62 20.79 -14.18
N ASP A 316 -22.32 22.07 -14.13
CA ASP A 316 -22.12 22.94 -15.28
C ASP A 316 -23.17 24.00 -15.60
N GLU A 317 -24.37 24.01 -15.02
CA GLU A 317 -25.29 25.13 -15.22
C GLU A 317 -24.99 26.26 -14.24
N ARG A 318 -24.51 27.37 -14.77
CA ARG A 318 -24.35 28.61 -14.03
C ARG A 318 -25.69 29.32 -13.92
N MET A 319 -26.07 29.69 -12.72
CA MET A 319 -27.32 30.39 -12.45
C MET A 319 -27.06 31.70 -11.69
N THR A 320 -27.93 32.67 -11.88
CA THR A 320 -27.98 33.82 -10.99
C THR A 320 -28.51 33.33 -9.60
N TYR A 321 -28.21 34.09 -8.54
CA TYR A 321 -28.73 33.80 -7.21
C TYR A 321 -30.24 33.57 -7.20
N ASN A 322 -31.02 34.48 -7.79
CA ASN A 322 -32.48 34.35 -7.83
C ASN A 322 -32.95 33.12 -8.63
N ALA A 323 -32.30 32.82 -9.77
CA ALA A 323 -32.63 31.63 -10.54
C ALA A 323 -32.33 30.33 -9.73
N ALA A 324 -31.26 30.33 -8.91
CA ALA A 324 -30.93 29.19 -8.03
C ALA A 324 -31.96 29.05 -6.91
N VAL A 325 -32.43 30.13 -6.32
CA VAL A 325 -33.48 30.11 -5.30
C VAL A 325 -34.81 29.58 -5.89
N GLU A 326 -35.23 30.06 -7.06
CA GLU A 326 -36.42 29.55 -7.74
C GLU A 326 -36.31 28.04 -8.04
N ARG A 327 -35.15 27.63 -8.48
CA ARG A 327 -34.87 26.17 -8.69
C ARG A 327 -34.94 25.38 -7.42
N LEU A 328 -34.38 25.88 -6.31
CA LEU A 328 -34.45 25.24 -5.00
C LEU A 328 -35.91 25.01 -4.58
N LYS A 329 -36.76 26.02 -4.70
CA LYS A 329 -38.20 25.91 -4.39
C LYS A 329 -38.86 24.83 -5.24
N LYS A 330 -38.65 24.85 -6.56
CA LYS A 330 -39.17 23.86 -7.48
C LYS A 330 -38.75 22.45 -7.14
N ILE A 331 -37.46 22.21 -6.89
CA ILE A 331 -36.94 20.88 -6.49
C ILE A 331 -37.56 20.45 -5.18
N TYR A 332 -37.72 21.36 -4.21
CA TYR A 332 -38.32 21.07 -2.93
C TYR A 332 -39.79 20.62 -3.09
N GLU A 333 -40.59 21.32 -3.87
CA GLU A 333 -41.98 20.98 -4.17
C GLU A 333 -42.10 19.63 -4.88
N GLU A 334 -41.27 19.39 -5.91
CA GLU A 334 -41.18 18.10 -6.60
C GLU A 334 -40.86 16.96 -5.62
N ARG A 335 -39.98 17.21 -4.66
CA ARG A 335 -39.64 16.21 -3.62
C ARG A 335 -40.78 15.90 -2.70
N LEU A 336 -41.56 16.88 -2.26
CA LEU A 336 -42.77 16.65 -1.46
C LEU A 336 -43.76 15.75 -2.19
N GLU A 337 -43.95 15.97 -3.49
CA GLU A 337 -44.84 15.14 -4.31
C GLU A 337 -44.28 13.70 -4.46
N ILE A 338 -43.02 13.55 -4.73
CA ILE A 338 -42.36 12.24 -4.88
C ILE A 338 -42.47 11.45 -3.58
N ILE A 339 -42.19 12.07 -2.42
CA ILE A 339 -42.32 11.41 -1.12
C ILE A 339 -43.75 11.01 -0.85
N SER A 340 -44.72 11.92 -1.07
CA SER A 340 -46.15 11.65 -0.87
C SER A 340 -46.64 10.48 -1.73
N LYS A 341 -46.14 10.34 -2.95
CA LYS A 341 -46.50 9.27 -3.88
C LYS A 341 -45.88 7.92 -3.52
N ASN A 342 -44.71 7.90 -2.87
CA ASN A 342 -43.98 6.68 -2.56
C ASN A 342 -44.16 6.17 -1.14
N LEU A 343 -44.83 6.91 -0.26
CA LEU A 343 -45.31 6.47 1.08
C LEU A 343 -46.73 5.93 1.01
#